data_26d0f998d347a0751199ea5417571404
#
_entry.id   26d0f998d347a0751199ea5417571404
#
_cell.length_a   1.000
_cell.length_b   1.000
_cell.length_c   1.000
_cell.angle_alpha   90.00
_cell.angle_beta   90.00
_cell.angle_gamma   90.00
#
_symmetry.space_group_name_H-M   'P 1'
#
loop_
_entity.id
_entity.type
_entity.pdbx_description
1 polymer ?
#
loop_
_entity_poly.entity_id
_entity_poly.type
_entity_poly.pdbx_seq_one_letter_code
_entity_poly.pdbx_strand_id
1 'polypeptide(L)'
;MKERAYPVYTVNKHAEGLLVGGHPWVYENDILHAPDTEPENGALADVVSPKGAYLGTGFVSLHSKIRVRLISRNANDTFDAAFWRRRVEYAWAYRKTVLEPADLTACRVIFGEADQFPGLTVDRFHDILVTQTLSVGMEKLKPVLFPLLAEVLRADGQNIAGIYERNDEALRAKEGLEQNKGWFDLPGETHPESTQTEICENGVFYHVDFENGQKTGFFLDQKYNRRAVARLAAGHTVLDCFTHTGSFALNAAKGGAARVTAADISADAIAMAQRNAERNGLDNMDFLCEDTFALLPRLEKEGHPYDFIILDPPAFTKARRTVENAMRGYKEINYRAMKLLPRGGYLATASCSHFATEELFIKMLKAAAKDAHRQLRQIEVKQQAPDHPILWGVPETNYLKFFLFQVI
;
A
#
# COMPACT_ATOMS: atom_id res chain seq x y z
N MET A 1 13.27 -37.98 -0.16
CA MET A 1 12.15 -37.01 -0.04
C MET A 1 10.94 -37.80 0.43
N LYS A 2 10.19 -37.28 1.40
CA LYS A 2 8.84 -37.84 1.67
C LYS A 2 8.05 -37.78 0.38
N GLU A 3 7.35 -38.85 0.05
CA GLU A 3 6.41 -38.87 -1.08
C GLU A 3 5.36 -37.81 -0.83
N ARG A 4 5.26 -36.81 -1.72
CA ARG A 4 4.34 -35.68 -1.56
C ARG A 4 3.07 -35.99 -2.35
N ALA A 5 1.92 -35.85 -1.70
CA ALA A 5 0.62 -36.19 -2.28
C ALA A 5 -0.03 -35.04 -3.06
N TYR A 6 0.70 -33.94 -3.32
CA TYR A 6 0.13 -32.80 -4.03
C TYR A 6 0.17 -32.99 -5.56
N PRO A 7 -0.85 -32.51 -6.30
CA PRO A 7 -0.80 -32.41 -7.74
C PRO A 7 0.45 -31.65 -8.20
N VAL A 8 1.02 -32.03 -9.35
CA VAL A 8 2.30 -31.47 -9.83
C VAL A 8 2.08 -30.70 -11.11
N TYR A 9 2.52 -29.43 -11.14
CA TYR A 9 2.64 -28.62 -12.34
C TYR A 9 4.09 -28.55 -12.80
N THR A 10 4.36 -28.92 -14.06
CA THR A 10 5.68 -28.73 -14.66
C THR A 10 5.69 -27.42 -15.42
N VAL A 11 6.66 -26.55 -15.12
CA VAL A 11 6.76 -25.22 -15.75
C VAL A 11 7.88 -25.18 -16.80
N ASN A 12 7.83 -24.16 -17.67
CA ASN A 12 8.86 -23.91 -18.68
C ASN A 12 10.14 -23.29 -18.04
N LYS A 13 11.20 -23.15 -18.86
CA LYS A 13 12.48 -22.58 -18.39
C LYS A 13 12.37 -21.10 -18.00
N HIS A 14 11.45 -20.34 -18.61
CA HIS A 14 11.22 -18.96 -18.26
C HIS A 14 10.69 -18.83 -16.83
N ALA A 15 9.62 -19.57 -16.50
CA ALA A 15 9.08 -19.60 -15.15
C ALA A 15 10.08 -20.21 -14.13
N GLU A 16 10.83 -21.27 -14.50
CA GLU A 16 11.91 -21.81 -13.65
C GLU A 16 12.88 -20.67 -13.26
N GLY A 17 13.32 -19.85 -14.22
CA GLY A 17 14.22 -18.74 -13.96
C GLY A 17 13.61 -17.67 -13.04
N LEU A 18 12.35 -17.30 -13.24
CA LEU A 18 11.63 -16.39 -12.37
C LEU A 18 11.48 -16.93 -10.95
N LEU A 19 11.07 -18.19 -10.82
CA LEU A 19 10.87 -18.82 -9.52
C LEU A 19 12.19 -18.97 -8.76
N VAL A 20 13.28 -19.38 -9.41
CA VAL A 20 14.62 -19.41 -8.81
C VAL A 20 15.09 -18.00 -8.40
N GLY A 21 14.75 -16.99 -9.20
CA GLY A 21 15.03 -15.58 -8.92
C GLY A 21 14.20 -14.97 -7.79
N GLY A 22 13.24 -15.70 -7.21
CA GLY A 22 12.47 -15.27 -6.05
C GLY A 22 11.01 -14.90 -6.36
N HIS A 23 10.60 -14.81 -7.62
CA HIS A 23 9.22 -14.51 -7.98
C HIS A 23 8.28 -15.68 -7.63
N PRO A 24 7.12 -15.45 -6.94
CA PRO A 24 6.30 -16.56 -6.43
C PRO A 24 5.16 -16.97 -7.37
N TRP A 25 5.01 -16.35 -8.55
CA TRP A 25 3.87 -16.59 -9.42
C TRP A 25 4.22 -17.48 -10.61
N VAL A 26 3.36 -18.47 -10.86
CA VAL A 26 3.35 -19.30 -12.07
C VAL A 26 2.16 -18.87 -12.92
N TYR A 27 2.41 -18.36 -14.12
CA TYR A 27 1.35 -17.99 -15.04
C TYR A 27 0.86 -19.21 -15.83
N GLU A 28 -0.40 -19.18 -16.26
CA GLU A 28 -1.01 -20.23 -17.06
C GLU A 28 -0.18 -20.59 -18.31
N ASN A 29 0.32 -19.58 -19.01
CA ASN A 29 1.13 -19.74 -20.23
C ASN A 29 2.54 -20.31 -19.95
N ASP A 30 2.96 -20.41 -18.73
CA ASP A 30 4.26 -20.97 -18.33
C ASP A 30 4.19 -22.47 -17.99
N ILE A 31 3.00 -23.06 -17.99
CA ILE A 31 2.79 -24.46 -17.66
C ILE A 31 3.03 -25.33 -18.90
N LEU A 32 3.94 -26.30 -18.80
CA LEU A 32 4.19 -27.33 -19.80
C LEU A 32 3.28 -28.55 -19.62
N HIS A 33 3.14 -28.99 -18.37
CA HIS A 33 2.29 -30.12 -18.00
C HIS A 33 1.51 -29.81 -16.74
N ALA A 34 0.20 -29.95 -16.83
CA ALA A 34 -0.72 -29.89 -15.70
C ALA A 34 -0.98 -31.30 -15.14
N PRO A 35 -1.46 -31.46 -13.92
CA PRO A 35 -1.88 -32.75 -13.38
C PRO A 35 -2.97 -33.38 -14.24
N ASP A 36 -2.99 -34.73 -14.37
CA ASP A 36 -4.01 -35.45 -15.14
C ASP A 36 -5.44 -35.21 -14.62
N THR A 37 -5.57 -35.02 -13.30
CA THR A 37 -6.83 -34.61 -12.66
C THR A 37 -6.70 -33.18 -12.22
N GLU A 38 -7.63 -32.33 -12.66
CA GLU A 38 -7.66 -30.91 -12.26
C GLU A 38 -7.87 -30.80 -10.73
N PRO A 39 -6.97 -30.12 -10.02
CA PRO A 39 -7.12 -29.95 -8.58
C PRO A 39 -8.30 -29.02 -8.25
N GLU A 40 -8.80 -29.12 -7.03
CA GLU A 40 -9.78 -28.18 -6.53
C GLU A 40 -9.23 -26.75 -6.53
N ASN A 41 -10.06 -25.76 -6.89
CA ASN A 41 -9.67 -24.35 -6.86
C ASN A 41 -9.26 -23.94 -5.43
N GLY A 42 -8.06 -23.41 -5.26
CA GLY A 42 -7.46 -23.10 -3.95
C GLY A 42 -6.71 -24.27 -3.29
N ALA A 43 -6.65 -25.44 -3.93
CA ALA A 43 -5.84 -26.56 -3.43
C ALA A 43 -4.34 -26.26 -3.51
N LEU A 44 -3.56 -27.01 -2.71
CA LEU A 44 -2.11 -27.00 -2.80
C LEU A 44 -1.62 -27.83 -4.00
N ALA A 45 -0.59 -27.34 -4.68
CA ALA A 45 0.12 -28.07 -5.72
C ALA A 45 1.62 -27.83 -5.65
N ASP A 46 2.39 -28.83 -6.03
CA ASP A 46 3.83 -28.72 -6.21
C ASP A 46 4.16 -28.22 -7.62
N VAL A 47 5.19 -27.40 -7.71
CA VAL A 47 5.71 -26.88 -8.98
C VAL A 47 7.11 -27.43 -9.18
N VAL A 48 7.36 -27.99 -10.37
CA VAL A 48 8.65 -28.57 -10.75
C VAL A 48 9.18 -27.97 -12.05
N SER A 49 10.50 -27.99 -12.19
CA SER A 49 11.19 -27.60 -13.43
C SER A 49 10.93 -28.61 -14.57
N PRO A 50 11.31 -28.30 -15.82
CA PRO A 50 11.23 -29.27 -16.93
C PRO A 50 12.03 -30.56 -16.71
N LYS A 51 12.98 -30.53 -15.79
CA LYS A 51 13.81 -31.69 -15.43
C LYS A 51 13.33 -32.39 -14.14
N GLY A 52 12.15 -32.01 -13.60
CA GLY A 52 11.56 -32.58 -12.40
C GLY A 52 12.14 -32.07 -11.08
N ALA A 53 12.99 -31.03 -11.09
CA ALA A 53 13.47 -30.42 -9.84
C ALA A 53 12.35 -29.63 -9.16
N TYR A 54 12.16 -29.84 -7.86
CA TYR A 54 11.16 -29.11 -7.06
C TYR A 54 11.50 -27.61 -6.98
N LEU A 55 10.52 -26.75 -7.26
CA LEU A 55 10.63 -25.30 -7.25
C LEU A 55 9.83 -24.66 -6.11
N GLY A 56 8.79 -25.34 -5.62
CA GLY A 56 7.97 -24.86 -4.53
C GLY A 56 6.59 -25.47 -4.50
N THR A 57 5.84 -25.15 -3.45
CA THR A 57 4.43 -25.50 -3.29
C THR A 57 3.62 -24.22 -3.15
N GLY A 58 2.44 -24.19 -3.73
CA GLY A 58 1.56 -23.01 -3.69
C GLY A 58 0.09 -23.36 -3.87
N PHE A 59 -0.74 -22.32 -3.80
CA PHE A 59 -2.16 -22.42 -4.04
C PHE A 59 -2.49 -22.30 -5.53
N VAL A 60 -3.35 -23.19 -5.99
CA VAL A 60 -3.87 -23.19 -7.38
C VAL A 60 -5.03 -22.22 -7.48
N SER A 61 -5.07 -21.42 -8.55
CA SER A 61 -6.25 -20.65 -8.96
C SER A 61 -6.68 -21.06 -10.37
N LEU A 62 -7.89 -21.55 -10.52
CA LEU A 62 -8.42 -22.00 -11.80
C LEU A 62 -8.98 -20.85 -12.64
N HIS A 63 -9.29 -19.70 -12.03
CA HIS A 63 -9.86 -18.52 -12.68
C HIS A 63 -8.84 -17.43 -13.00
N SER A 64 -7.70 -17.44 -12.31
CA SER A 64 -6.64 -16.44 -12.48
C SER A 64 -5.65 -16.82 -13.58
N LYS A 65 -5.11 -15.80 -14.24
CA LYS A 65 -3.91 -15.98 -15.09
C LYS A 65 -2.68 -16.42 -14.29
N ILE A 66 -2.64 -16.10 -12.98
CA ILE A 66 -1.63 -16.61 -12.07
C ILE A 66 -2.14 -17.95 -11.56
N ARG A 67 -1.74 -19.03 -12.22
CA ARG A 67 -2.22 -20.39 -11.97
C ARG A 67 -1.79 -20.94 -10.63
N VAL A 68 -0.55 -20.70 -10.21
CA VAL A 68 -0.06 -21.10 -8.88
C VAL A 68 0.66 -19.93 -8.21
N ARG A 69 0.32 -19.69 -6.96
CA ARG A 69 1.03 -18.73 -6.10
C ARG A 69 1.82 -19.51 -5.04
N LEU A 70 3.14 -19.51 -5.15
CA LEU A 70 4.00 -20.22 -4.24
C LEU A 70 3.92 -19.63 -2.82
N ILE A 71 3.85 -20.53 -1.84
CA ILE A 71 3.87 -20.21 -0.41
C ILE A 71 5.12 -20.75 0.28
N SER A 72 5.79 -21.76 -0.30
CA SER A 72 7.04 -22.28 0.23
C SER A 72 7.90 -22.88 -0.88
N ARG A 73 9.22 -22.84 -0.69
CA ARG A 73 10.23 -23.49 -1.52
C ARG A 73 10.94 -24.62 -0.79
N ASN A 74 10.53 -24.91 0.44
CA ASN A 74 11.05 -26.01 1.22
C ASN A 74 10.15 -27.25 1.06
N ALA A 75 10.67 -28.28 0.39
CA ALA A 75 9.94 -29.52 0.16
C ALA A 75 9.58 -30.30 1.46
N ASN A 76 10.18 -29.93 2.60
CA ASN A 76 9.89 -30.56 3.88
C ASN A 76 8.77 -29.85 4.68
N ASP A 77 8.28 -28.69 4.19
CA ASP A 77 7.20 -27.98 4.87
C ASP A 77 5.89 -28.78 4.83
N THR A 78 5.21 -28.79 5.96
CA THR A 78 3.83 -29.25 6.14
C THR A 78 2.98 -28.01 6.43
N PHE A 79 1.89 -27.82 5.68
CA PHE A 79 1.08 -26.58 5.72
C PHE A 79 -0.04 -26.69 6.76
N ASP A 80 0.35 -27.04 8.00
CA ASP A 80 -0.51 -27.14 9.16
C ASP A 80 -0.64 -25.79 9.93
N ALA A 81 -1.40 -25.76 11.00
CA ALA A 81 -1.57 -24.58 11.85
C ALA A 81 -0.23 -24.05 12.42
N ALA A 82 0.72 -24.96 12.73
CA ALA A 82 2.03 -24.57 13.24
C ALA A 82 2.88 -23.85 12.17
N PHE A 83 2.78 -24.26 10.91
CA PHE A 83 3.40 -23.56 9.79
C PHE A 83 2.86 -22.12 9.66
N TRP A 84 1.55 -21.96 9.67
CA TRP A 84 0.93 -20.64 9.53
C TRP A 84 1.18 -19.74 10.72
N ARG A 85 1.17 -20.30 11.95
CA ARG A 85 1.56 -19.57 13.16
C ARG A 85 2.97 -18.97 13.01
N ARG A 86 3.97 -19.77 12.65
CA ARG A 86 5.35 -19.29 12.45
C ARG A 86 5.42 -18.19 11.39
N ARG A 87 4.63 -18.29 10.32
CA ARG A 87 4.57 -17.24 9.29
C ARG A 87 4.03 -15.93 9.82
N VAL A 88 2.96 -15.96 10.62
CA VAL A 88 2.40 -14.78 11.29
C VAL A 88 3.44 -14.22 12.27
N GLU A 89 4.08 -15.06 13.07
CA GLU A 89 5.12 -14.64 14.00
C GLU A 89 6.28 -13.94 13.29
N TYR A 90 6.73 -14.45 12.14
CA TYR A 90 7.79 -13.80 11.34
C TYR A 90 7.34 -12.45 10.78
N ALA A 91 6.13 -12.35 10.25
CA ALA A 91 5.59 -11.10 9.74
C ALA A 91 5.49 -10.05 10.86
N TRP A 92 5.00 -10.43 12.04
CA TRP A 92 4.91 -9.54 13.19
C TRP A 92 6.29 -9.16 13.75
N ALA A 93 7.20 -10.12 13.90
CA ALA A 93 8.59 -9.87 14.34
C ALA A 93 9.32 -8.89 13.41
N TYR A 94 9.09 -9.00 12.10
CA TYR A 94 9.64 -8.05 11.14
C TYR A 94 9.13 -6.62 11.42
N ARG A 95 7.82 -6.41 11.66
CA ARG A 95 7.25 -5.09 12.00
C ARG A 95 7.88 -4.52 13.26
N LYS A 96 8.06 -5.32 14.28
CA LYS A 96 8.75 -4.91 15.53
C LYS A 96 10.22 -4.52 15.31
N THR A 97 10.85 -5.04 14.27
CA THR A 97 12.25 -4.72 13.92
C THR A 97 12.38 -3.42 13.14
N VAL A 98 11.43 -3.15 12.23
CA VAL A 98 11.56 -2.04 11.26
C VAL A 98 10.75 -0.80 11.64
N LEU A 99 9.82 -0.91 12.56
CA LEU A 99 8.99 0.20 13.05
C LEU A 99 9.40 0.62 14.46
N GLU A 100 9.14 1.88 14.77
CA GLU A 100 9.20 2.37 16.15
C GLU A 100 8.02 1.77 16.96
N PRO A 101 8.17 1.50 18.26
CA PRO A 101 7.09 0.90 19.05
C PRO A 101 5.75 1.63 18.99
N ALA A 102 5.76 2.96 18.91
CA ALA A 102 4.55 3.78 18.77
C ALA A 102 3.81 3.54 17.44
N ASP A 103 4.53 3.15 16.38
CA ASP A 103 3.98 2.91 15.06
C ASP A 103 3.30 1.54 14.91
N LEU A 104 3.51 0.62 15.86
CA LEU A 104 2.95 -0.74 15.80
C LEU A 104 1.43 -0.78 15.94
N THR A 105 0.80 0.27 16.47
CA THR A 105 -0.65 0.37 16.59
C THR A 105 -1.35 0.84 15.32
N ALA A 106 -0.59 1.32 14.33
CA ALA A 106 -1.10 1.76 13.04
C ALA A 106 -0.11 1.34 11.95
N CYS A 107 -0.15 0.08 11.52
CA CYS A 107 0.82 -0.49 10.58
C CYS A 107 0.22 -1.60 9.72
N ARG A 108 0.87 -1.89 8.60
CA ARG A 108 0.59 -3.08 7.80
C ARG A 108 1.25 -4.29 8.43
N VAL A 109 0.46 -5.23 8.93
CA VAL A 109 0.93 -6.46 9.60
C VAL A 109 1.35 -7.51 8.58
N ILE A 110 0.59 -7.63 7.46
CA ILE A 110 0.89 -8.56 6.36
C ILE A 110 0.79 -7.81 5.04
N PHE A 111 1.83 -7.94 4.21
CA PHE A 111 1.90 -7.36 2.87
C PHE A 111 2.09 -8.44 1.80
N GLY A 112 1.06 -9.22 1.56
CA GLY A 112 0.95 -10.17 0.47
C GLY A 112 2.16 -11.07 0.26
N GLU A 113 2.67 -11.05 -0.94
CA GLU A 113 3.82 -11.85 -1.40
C GLU A 113 5.09 -11.56 -0.60
N ALA A 114 5.26 -10.34 -0.13
CA ALA A 114 6.45 -9.94 0.61
C ALA A 114 6.55 -10.62 1.99
N ASP A 115 5.41 -11.00 2.57
CA ASP A 115 5.33 -11.78 3.79
C ASP A 115 4.97 -13.25 3.53
N GLN A 116 4.95 -13.67 2.25
CA GLN A 116 4.63 -15.02 1.81
C GLN A 116 3.18 -15.45 2.14
N PHE A 117 2.26 -14.49 2.13
CA PHE A 117 0.81 -14.68 2.17
C PHE A 117 0.18 -14.12 0.88
N PRO A 118 0.34 -14.80 -0.26
CA PRO A 118 0.05 -14.23 -1.57
C PRO A 118 -1.40 -13.78 -1.70
N GLY A 119 -1.58 -12.48 -1.98
CA GLY A 119 -2.89 -11.86 -2.12
C GLY A 119 -3.61 -11.55 -0.81
N LEU A 120 -2.95 -11.62 0.35
CA LEU A 120 -3.50 -11.20 1.63
C LEU A 120 -2.84 -9.90 2.11
N THR A 121 -3.64 -8.91 2.41
CA THR A 121 -3.21 -7.68 3.11
C THR A 121 -3.88 -7.65 4.48
N VAL A 122 -3.13 -7.27 5.53
CA VAL A 122 -3.66 -7.04 6.87
C VAL A 122 -3.10 -5.72 7.39
N ASP A 123 -3.97 -4.75 7.58
CA ASP A 123 -3.66 -3.48 8.21
C ASP A 123 -4.19 -3.45 9.66
N ARG A 124 -3.42 -2.89 10.55
CA ARG A 124 -3.82 -2.66 11.91
C ARG A 124 -4.15 -1.18 12.12
N PHE A 125 -5.33 -0.92 12.65
CA PHE A 125 -5.79 0.38 13.09
C PHE A 125 -6.18 0.28 14.57
N HIS A 126 -5.27 0.66 15.46
CA HIS A 126 -5.37 0.55 16.90
C HIS A 126 -5.58 -0.91 17.34
N ASP A 127 -6.81 -1.31 17.69
CA ASP A 127 -7.17 -2.66 18.11
C ASP A 127 -7.95 -3.46 17.06
N ILE A 128 -8.12 -2.92 15.85
CA ILE A 128 -8.80 -3.57 14.74
C ILE A 128 -7.79 -4.01 13.68
N LEU A 129 -7.92 -5.24 13.21
CA LEU A 129 -7.24 -5.72 12.01
C LEU A 129 -8.20 -5.62 10.83
N VAL A 130 -7.81 -4.91 9.79
CA VAL A 130 -8.57 -4.80 8.55
C VAL A 130 -7.88 -5.61 7.47
N THR A 131 -8.61 -6.57 6.90
CA THR A 131 -8.04 -7.53 5.95
C THR A 131 -8.60 -7.34 4.55
N GLN A 132 -7.76 -7.64 3.56
CA GLN A 132 -8.16 -7.73 2.16
C GLN A 132 -7.60 -9.02 1.58
N THR A 133 -8.47 -9.92 1.13
CA THR A 133 -8.10 -11.23 0.58
C THR A 133 -8.39 -11.27 -0.91
N LEU A 134 -7.34 -11.36 -1.74
CA LEU A 134 -7.40 -11.31 -3.20
C LEU A 134 -7.01 -12.63 -3.88
N SER A 135 -6.84 -13.71 -3.13
CA SER A 135 -6.53 -15.03 -3.71
C SER A 135 -7.37 -16.13 -3.09
N VAL A 136 -7.78 -17.10 -3.90
CA VAL A 136 -8.66 -18.19 -3.46
C VAL A 136 -8.03 -19.07 -2.39
N GLY A 137 -6.72 -19.28 -2.42
CA GLY A 137 -6.02 -20.07 -1.39
C GLY A 137 -6.05 -19.39 -0.02
N MET A 138 -5.83 -18.07 0.03
CA MET A 138 -5.97 -17.31 1.27
C MET A 138 -7.41 -17.23 1.75
N GLU A 139 -8.37 -17.12 0.82
CA GLU A 139 -9.80 -17.15 1.15
C GLU A 139 -10.18 -18.42 1.91
N LYS A 140 -9.77 -19.58 1.40
CA LYS A 140 -10.01 -20.88 2.06
C LYS A 140 -9.26 -21.04 3.38
N LEU A 141 -8.14 -20.35 3.54
CA LEU A 141 -7.30 -20.44 4.73
C LEU A 141 -7.82 -19.56 5.90
N LYS A 142 -8.67 -18.58 5.65
CA LYS A 142 -9.15 -17.62 6.67
C LYS A 142 -9.59 -18.26 7.98
N PRO A 143 -10.40 -19.36 7.99
CA PRO A 143 -10.85 -19.98 9.24
C PRO A 143 -9.72 -20.48 10.16
N VAL A 144 -8.55 -20.76 9.60
CA VAL A 144 -7.34 -21.15 10.35
C VAL A 144 -6.46 -19.94 10.64
N LEU A 145 -6.25 -19.10 9.62
CA LEU A 145 -5.26 -18.01 9.66
C LEU A 145 -5.70 -16.83 10.54
N PHE A 146 -6.96 -16.41 10.47
CA PHE A 146 -7.41 -15.20 11.17
C PHE A 146 -7.46 -15.39 12.70
N PRO A 147 -7.92 -16.52 13.25
CA PRO A 147 -7.75 -16.80 14.68
C PRO A 147 -6.28 -16.82 15.11
N LEU A 148 -5.39 -17.47 14.33
CA LEU A 148 -3.95 -17.49 14.62
C LEU A 148 -3.33 -16.07 14.60
N LEU A 149 -3.76 -15.22 13.68
CA LEU A 149 -3.29 -13.84 13.58
C LEU A 149 -3.64 -13.05 14.86
N ALA A 150 -4.91 -13.11 15.31
CA ALA A 150 -5.33 -12.46 16.55
C ALA A 150 -4.58 -13.03 17.76
N GLU A 151 -4.44 -14.35 17.83
CA GLU A 151 -3.77 -15.04 18.94
C GLU A 151 -2.27 -14.67 19.03
N VAL A 152 -1.54 -14.66 17.93
CA VAL A 152 -0.10 -14.31 17.91
C VAL A 152 0.10 -12.86 18.36
N LEU A 153 -0.70 -11.91 17.87
CA LEU A 153 -0.57 -10.52 18.28
C LEU A 153 -0.92 -10.33 19.77
N ARG A 154 -1.99 -10.97 20.23
CA ARG A 154 -2.41 -10.91 21.65
C ARG A 154 -1.37 -11.54 22.58
N ALA A 155 -0.74 -12.64 22.17
CA ALA A 155 0.34 -13.29 22.92
C ALA A 155 1.58 -12.37 23.08
N ASP A 156 1.76 -11.42 22.13
CA ASP A 156 2.80 -10.38 22.21
C ASP A 156 2.29 -9.10 22.94
N GLY A 157 1.18 -9.20 23.67
CA GLY A 157 0.64 -8.11 24.47
C GLY A 157 -0.14 -7.05 23.68
N GLN A 158 -0.48 -7.31 22.41
CA GLN A 158 -1.26 -6.38 21.60
C GLN A 158 -2.75 -6.55 21.88
N ASN A 159 -3.47 -5.44 22.03
CA ASN A 159 -4.93 -5.46 22.10
C ASN A 159 -5.50 -5.62 20.68
N ILE A 160 -6.23 -6.69 20.42
CA ILE A 160 -6.96 -6.93 19.15
C ILE A 160 -8.40 -7.26 19.49
N ALA A 161 -9.31 -6.35 19.15
CA ALA A 161 -10.73 -6.44 19.45
C ALA A 161 -11.54 -7.12 18.34
N GLY A 162 -11.04 -7.14 17.11
CA GLY A 162 -11.73 -7.79 16.00
C GLY A 162 -10.98 -7.73 14.69
N ILE A 163 -11.50 -8.49 13.71
CA ILE A 163 -11.01 -8.54 12.33
C ILE A 163 -12.15 -8.14 11.40
N TYR A 164 -11.92 -7.10 10.57
CA TYR A 164 -12.87 -6.63 9.59
C TYR A 164 -12.37 -6.93 8.17
N GLU A 165 -13.22 -7.49 7.32
CA GLU A 165 -12.89 -7.82 5.93
C GLU A 165 -13.31 -6.70 4.98
N ARG A 166 -12.38 -6.21 4.16
CA ARG A 166 -12.58 -5.26 3.06
C ARG A 166 -12.37 -5.94 1.72
N ASN A 167 -13.21 -6.92 1.44
CA ASN A 167 -13.15 -7.75 0.23
C ASN A 167 -14.05 -7.19 -0.89
N ASP A 168 -14.32 -5.90 -0.90
CA ASP A 168 -15.10 -5.15 -1.89
C ASP A 168 -14.29 -4.74 -3.15
N GLU A 169 -13.15 -5.39 -3.39
CA GLU A 169 -12.28 -5.16 -4.53
C GLU A 169 -12.69 -5.97 -5.78
N ALA A 170 -12.84 -5.27 -6.91
CA ALA A 170 -13.22 -5.89 -8.18
C ALA A 170 -12.22 -6.96 -8.70
N LEU A 171 -10.98 -6.93 -8.20
CA LEU A 171 -9.96 -7.93 -8.53
C LEU A 171 -10.33 -9.34 -8.06
N ARG A 172 -11.16 -9.48 -7.04
CA ARG A 172 -11.63 -10.78 -6.52
C ARG A 172 -12.35 -11.60 -7.57
N ALA A 173 -13.11 -10.95 -8.47
CA ALA A 173 -13.78 -11.63 -9.57
C ALA A 173 -12.82 -12.39 -10.51
N LYS A 174 -11.56 -11.95 -10.64
CA LYS A 174 -10.53 -12.65 -11.42
C LYS A 174 -10.05 -13.95 -10.77
N GLU A 175 -10.32 -14.14 -9.50
CA GLU A 175 -10.04 -15.36 -8.74
C GLU A 175 -11.30 -16.23 -8.56
N GLY A 176 -12.45 -15.80 -9.12
CA GLY A 176 -13.75 -16.45 -8.93
C GLY A 176 -14.34 -16.23 -7.54
N LEU A 177 -13.93 -15.15 -6.84
CA LEU A 177 -14.36 -14.81 -5.50
C LEU A 177 -15.41 -13.70 -5.55
N GLU A 178 -16.44 -13.83 -4.71
CA GLU A 178 -17.43 -12.78 -4.51
C GLU A 178 -16.86 -11.60 -3.71
N GLN A 179 -17.42 -10.41 -3.96
CA GLN A 179 -17.12 -9.23 -3.16
C GLN A 179 -17.96 -9.24 -1.89
N ASN A 180 -17.34 -8.96 -0.76
CA ASN A 180 -18.00 -8.79 0.52
C ASN A 180 -17.22 -7.83 1.43
N LYS A 181 -17.88 -7.30 2.44
CA LYS A 181 -17.27 -6.61 3.57
C LYS A 181 -18.06 -6.89 4.84
N GLY A 182 -17.40 -6.89 5.98
CA GLY A 182 -18.01 -7.14 7.27
C GLY A 182 -17.02 -7.70 8.30
N TRP A 183 -17.51 -7.90 9.49
CA TRP A 183 -16.72 -8.53 10.54
C TRP A 183 -16.50 -10.01 10.25
N PHE A 184 -15.29 -10.47 10.53
CA PHE A 184 -14.98 -11.90 10.58
C PHE A 184 -15.31 -12.43 11.98
N ASP A 185 -16.12 -13.48 12.05
CA ASP A 185 -16.53 -14.11 13.31
C ASP A 185 -15.36 -14.91 13.91
N LEU A 186 -14.67 -14.33 14.88
CA LEU A 186 -13.69 -15.06 15.66
C LEU A 186 -14.40 -16.04 16.60
N PRO A 187 -13.95 -17.32 16.69
CA PRO A 187 -14.65 -18.34 17.48
C PRO A 187 -14.82 -17.94 18.95
N GLY A 188 -16.07 -17.85 19.41
CA GLY A 188 -16.39 -17.53 20.80
C GLY A 188 -16.24 -16.06 21.20
N GLU A 189 -16.03 -15.16 20.26
CA GLU A 189 -15.84 -13.73 20.51
C GLU A 189 -16.96 -12.89 19.87
N THR A 190 -17.19 -11.71 20.44
CA THR A 190 -18.04 -10.65 19.86
C THR A 190 -17.14 -9.57 19.28
N HIS A 191 -17.48 -9.06 18.11
CA HIS A 191 -16.79 -7.92 17.50
C HIS A 191 -17.33 -6.59 18.03
N PRO A 192 -16.57 -5.47 17.90
CA PRO A 192 -17.08 -4.14 18.19
C PRO A 192 -18.27 -3.75 17.31
N GLU A 193 -19.14 -2.88 17.82
CA GLU A 193 -20.26 -2.34 17.04
C GLU A 193 -19.82 -1.30 16.00
N SER A 194 -18.80 -0.51 16.33
CA SER A 194 -18.32 0.58 15.48
C SER A 194 -17.37 0.09 14.40
N THR A 195 -17.57 0.55 13.16
CA THR A 195 -16.63 0.40 12.04
C THR A 195 -15.66 1.58 11.90
N GLN A 196 -15.56 2.41 12.96
CA GLN A 196 -14.65 3.54 13.04
C GLN A 196 -13.74 3.40 14.25
N THR A 197 -12.49 3.83 14.08
CA THR A 197 -11.49 3.86 15.15
C THR A 197 -10.62 5.11 15.03
N GLU A 198 -9.75 5.32 15.99
CA GLU A 198 -8.75 6.39 15.95
C GLU A 198 -7.36 5.79 15.95
N ILE A 199 -6.47 6.33 15.13
CA ILE A 199 -5.04 6.00 15.13
C ILE A 199 -4.20 7.23 15.47
N CYS A 200 -2.99 6.99 15.96
CA CYS A 200 -1.97 8.01 16.11
C CYS A 200 -0.76 7.66 15.23
N GLU A 201 -0.42 8.57 14.33
CA GLU A 201 0.76 8.45 13.47
C GLU A 201 1.58 9.74 13.52
N ASN A 202 2.88 9.65 13.78
CA ASN A 202 3.76 10.81 13.93
C ASN A 202 3.27 11.84 14.99
N GLY A 203 2.52 11.40 15.99
CA GLY A 203 1.89 12.27 16.99
C GLY A 203 0.65 13.03 16.52
N VAL A 204 0.13 12.70 15.34
CA VAL A 204 -1.13 13.20 14.77
C VAL A 204 -2.20 12.13 14.90
N PHE A 205 -3.36 12.50 15.44
CA PHE A 205 -4.53 11.63 15.57
C PHE A 205 -5.41 11.70 14.32
N TYR A 206 -5.90 10.56 13.87
CA TYR A 206 -6.77 10.44 12.70
C TYR A 206 -7.98 9.56 13.01
N HIS A 207 -9.15 10.02 12.62
CA HIS A 207 -10.32 9.16 12.52
C HIS A 207 -10.18 8.26 11.29
N VAL A 208 -10.38 6.97 11.47
CA VAL A 208 -10.34 5.96 10.41
C VAL A 208 -11.70 5.27 10.33
N ASP A 209 -12.38 5.42 9.21
CA ASP A 209 -13.56 4.63 8.85
C ASP A 209 -13.10 3.48 7.96
N PHE A 210 -12.97 2.29 8.55
CA PHE A 210 -12.48 1.13 7.82
C PHE A 210 -13.56 0.41 7.02
N GLU A 211 -14.82 0.81 7.14
CA GLU A 211 -15.91 0.32 6.31
C GLU A 211 -16.09 1.14 5.03
N ASN A 212 -16.05 2.47 5.10
CA ASN A 212 -16.37 3.36 3.98
C ASN A 212 -15.14 4.13 3.47
N GLY A 213 -14.04 4.14 4.23
CA GLY A 213 -12.78 4.76 3.83
C GLY A 213 -12.15 4.09 2.61
N GLN A 214 -11.23 4.79 1.95
CA GLN A 214 -10.50 4.26 0.81
C GLN A 214 -9.59 3.09 1.23
N LYS A 215 -9.43 2.09 0.36
CA LYS A 215 -8.64 0.89 0.63
C LYS A 215 -9.14 0.18 1.90
N THR A 216 -8.25 -0.02 2.86
CA THR A 216 -8.55 -0.58 4.18
C THR A 216 -9.00 0.47 5.21
N GLY A 217 -8.97 1.77 4.84
CA GLY A 217 -9.39 2.89 5.70
C GLY A 217 -8.39 4.04 5.77
N PHE A 218 -7.07 3.77 5.68
CA PHE A 218 -6.01 4.78 5.74
C PHE A 218 -4.77 4.33 4.95
N PHE A 219 -3.97 5.29 4.45
CA PHE A 219 -2.75 5.04 3.70
C PHE A 219 -1.53 5.01 4.63
N LEU A 220 -1.19 3.84 5.16
CA LEU A 220 -0.09 3.66 6.10
C LEU A 220 1.29 3.76 5.45
N ASP A 221 1.38 3.53 4.15
CA ASP A 221 2.62 3.47 3.36
C ASP A 221 3.37 4.81 3.26
N GLN A 222 2.67 5.94 3.42
CA GLN A 222 3.23 7.29 3.38
C GLN A 222 3.71 7.82 4.75
N LYS A 223 3.62 7.05 5.82
CA LYS A 223 3.92 7.45 7.21
C LYS A 223 5.20 8.28 7.34
N TYR A 224 6.31 7.75 6.86
CA TYR A 224 7.62 8.42 7.01
C TYR A 224 7.87 9.51 5.96
N ASN A 225 7.11 9.52 4.87
CA ASN A 225 7.10 10.61 3.91
C ASN A 225 6.39 11.83 4.50
N ARG A 226 5.27 11.61 5.21
CA ARG A 226 4.58 12.65 6.00
C ARG A 226 5.50 13.26 7.08
N ARG A 227 6.24 12.42 7.80
CA ARG A 227 7.24 12.87 8.79
C ARG A 227 8.38 13.69 8.16
N ALA A 228 8.82 13.35 6.95
CA ALA A 228 9.83 14.11 6.22
C ALA A 228 9.32 15.50 5.82
N VAL A 229 8.06 15.62 5.40
CA VAL A 229 7.41 16.91 5.13
C VAL A 229 7.30 17.74 6.42
N ALA A 230 6.79 17.15 7.51
CA ALA A 230 6.64 17.84 8.80
C ALA A 230 7.95 18.48 9.28
N ARG A 231 9.08 17.79 9.08
CA ARG A 231 10.41 18.29 9.48
C ARG A 231 10.82 19.58 8.80
N LEU A 232 10.35 19.83 7.57
CA LEU A 232 10.69 21.02 6.78
C LEU A 232 9.57 22.08 6.79
N ALA A 233 8.42 21.80 7.39
CA ALA A 233 7.24 22.67 7.29
C ALA A 233 7.31 23.93 8.16
N ALA A 234 8.20 23.97 9.16
CA ALA A 234 8.23 25.06 10.15
C ALA A 234 8.40 26.45 9.49
N GLY A 235 7.44 27.34 9.77
CA GLY A 235 7.41 28.70 9.26
C GLY A 235 6.95 28.86 7.81
N HIS A 236 6.66 27.77 7.09
CA HIS A 236 6.25 27.79 5.69
C HIS A 236 4.73 27.91 5.50
N THR A 237 4.33 28.50 4.36
CA THR A 237 2.94 28.46 3.86
C THR A 237 2.80 27.27 2.92
N VAL A 238 2.08 26.25 3.37
CA VAL A 238 2.01 24.93 2.74
C VAL A 238 0.72 24.78 1.95
N LEU A 239 0.80 24.20 0.74
CA LEU A 239 -0.34 23.74 -0.05
C LEU A 239 -0.23 22.22 -0.23
N ASP A 240 -1.22 21.47 0.27
CA ASP A 240 -1.38 20.03 0.04
C ASP A 240 -2.53 19.80 -0.97
N CYS A 241 -2.18 19.39 -2.19
CA CYS A 241 -3.08 19.38 -3.35
C CYS A 241 -3.95 18.13 -3.49
N PHE A 242 -3.67 17.06 -2.78
CA PHE A 242 -4.43 15.80 -2.79
C PHE A 242 -4.52 15.30 -1.36
N THR A 243 -5.08 16.15 -0.51
CA THR A 243 -4.92 16.00 0.93
C THR A 243 -5.65 14.78 1.50
N HIS A 244 -6.67 14.25 0.77
CA HIS A 244 -7.53 13.17 1.25
C HIS A 244 -8.08 13.52 2.65
N THR A 245 -7.84 12.72 3.66
CA THR A 245 -8.25 12.98 5.05
C THR A 245 -7.31 13.94 5.82
N GLY A 246 -6.49 14.70 5.09
CA GLY A 246 -5.59 15.71 5.66
C GLY A 246 -4.21 15.18 6.05
N SER A 247 -3.82 13.99 5.63
CA SER A 247 -2.70 13.29 6.28
C SER A 247 -1.34 13.98 6.10
N PHE A 248 -1.00 14.54 4.94
CA PHE A 248 0.20 15.37 4.77
C PHE A 248 0.03 16.75 5.37
N ALA A 249 -1.13 17.39 5.14
CA ALA A 249 -1.45 18.72 5.64
C ALA A 249 -1.36 18.82 7.17
N LEU A 250 -1.95 17.85 7.90
CA LEU A 250 -1.91 17.80 9.36
C LEU A 250 -0.48 17.59 9.89
N ASN A 251 0.32 16.75 9.22
CA ASN A 251 1.73 16.58 9.57
C ASN A 251 2.52 17.89 9.34
N ALA A 252 2.26 18.62 8.27
CA ALA A 252 2.87 19.92 8.03
C ALA A 252 2.47 20.95 9.08
N ALA A 253 1.17 21.04 9.41
CA ALA A 253 0.65 21.93 10.46
C ALA A 253 1.27 21.60 11.82
N LYS A 254 1.29 20.32 12.21
CA LYS A 254 1.93 19.83 13.44
C LYS A 254 3.44 20.09 13.46
N GLY A 255 4.09 20.08 12.28
CA GLY A 255 5.50 20.40 12.08
C GLY A 255 5.82 21.89 12.20
N GLY A 256 4.83 22.75 12.50
CA GLY A 256 5.03 24.20 12.74
C GLY A 256 4.90 25.04 11.48
N ALA A 257 4.20 24.57 10.44
CA ALA A 257 3.86 25.43 9.30
C ALA A 257 3.14 26.70 9.76
N ALA A 258 3.45 27.84 9.14
CA ALA A 258 2.78 29.09 9.45
C ALA A 258 1.30 29.05 9.06
N ARG A 259 0.99 28.47 7.90
CA ARG A 259 -0.35 28.22 7.42
C ARG A 259 -0.34 27.01 6.46
N VAL A 260 -1.41 26.22 6.50
CA VAL A 260 -1.58 25.06 5.61
C VAL A 260 -2.91 25.15 4.89
N THR A 261 -2.89 25.04 3.58
CA THR A 261 -4.10 24.86 2.75
C THR A 261 -4.18 23.40 2.32
N ALA A 262 -5.23 22.71 2.77
CA ALA A 262 -5.53 21.32 2.43
C ALA A 262 -6.60 21.27 1.35
N ALA A 263 -6.28 20.77 0.16
CA ALA A 263 -7.18 20.73 -1.00
C ALA A 263 -7.43 19.29 -1.47
N ASP A 264 -8.69 18.98 -1.76
CA ASP A 264 -9.11 17.73 -2.38
C ASP A 264 -10.40 17.95 -3.17
N ILE A 265 -10.64 17.14 -4.18
CA ILE A 265 -11.87 17.17 -4.95
C ILE A 265 -13.07 16.58 -4.18
N SER A 266 -12.83 15.73 -3.18
CA SER A 266 -13.85 15.04 -2.40
C SER A 266 -14.28 15.88 -1.20
N ALA A 267 -15.55 16.28 -1.17
CA ALA A 267 -16.14 17.01 -0.03
C ALA A 267 -16.09 16.17 1.27
N ASP A 268 -16.29 14.85 1.18
CA ASP A 268 -16.22 13.95 2.34
C ASP A 268 -14.80 13.84 2.90
N ALA A 269 -13.79 13.81 2.01
CA ALA A 269 -12.39 13.82 2.41
C ALA A 269 -12.03 15.14 3.13
N ILE A 270 -12.46 16.27 2.59
CA ILE A 270 -12.27 17.59 3.23
C ILE A 270 -12.96 17.68 4.58
N ALA A 271 -14.21 17.21 4.69
CA ALA A 271 -14.92 17.15 5.98
C ALA A 271 -14.19 16.28 7.01
N MET A 272 -13.59 15.17 6.58
CA MET A 272 -12.78 14.32 7.45
C MET A 272 -11.46 15.03 7.84
N ALA A 273 -10.81 15.72 6.90
CA ALA A 273 -9.59 16.48 7.19
C ALA A 273 -9.85 17.59 8.23
N GLN A 274 -10.99 18.28 8.15
CA GLN A 274 -11.43 19.28 9.16
C GLN A 274 -11.60 18.65 10.54
N ARG A 275 -12.33 17.52 10.63
CA ARG A 275 -12.50 16.79 11.90
C ARG A 275 -11.16 16.33 12.49
N ASN A 276 -10.25 15.88 11.65
CA ASN A 276 -8.92 15.50 12.08
C ASN A 276 -8.10 16.71 12.56
N ALA A 277 -8.22 17.87 11.93
CA ALA A 277 -7.57 19.11 12.40
C ALA A 277 -8.11 19.56 13.77
N GLU A 278 -9.43 19.58 13.94
CA GLU A 278 -10.09 19.86 15.22
C GLU A 278 -9.63 18.90 16.31
N ARG A 279 -9.56 17.59 16.01
CA ARG A 279 -9.10 16.55 16.94
C ARG A 279 -7.67 16.79 17.42
N ASN A 280 -6.82 17.41 16.59
CA ASN A 280 -5.41 17.71 16.90
C ASN A 280 -5.21 19.14 17.42
N GLY A 281 -6.24 19.96 17.53
CA GLY A 281 -6.14 21.36 17.95
C GLY A 281 -5.32 22.21 16.98
N LEU A 282 -5.40 21.95 15.68
CA LEU A 282 -4.69 22.67 14.63
C LEU A 282 -5.60 23.78 14.06
N ASP A 283 -5.28 25.03 14.32
CA ASP A 283 -6.03 26.23 13.93
C ASP A 283 -5.40 27.00 12.75
N ASN A 284 -4.24 26.57 12.31
CA ASN A 284 -3.47 27.16 11.21
C ASN A 284 -3.78 26.54 9.83
N MET A 285 -4.97 25.95 9.64
CA MET A 285 -5.34 25.21 8.43
C MET A 285 -6.58 25.82 7.73
N ASP A 286 -6.51 25.85 6.41
CA ASP A 286 -7.64 26.13 5.51
C ASP A 286 -7.97 24.88 4.69
N PHE A 287 -9.24 24.75 4.28
CA PHE A 287 -9.74 23.58 3.56
C PHE A 287 -10.44 24.00 2.29
N LEU A 288 -10.04 23.42 1.15
CA LEU A 288 -10.59 23.69 -0.16
C LEU A 288 -11.12 22.41 -0.81
N CYS A 289 -12.40 22.42 -1.21
CA CYS A 289 -12.96 21.36 -2.04
C CYS A 289 -12.85 21.78 -3.51
N GLU A 290 -11.73 21.44 -4.16
CA GLU A 290 -11.44 21.88 -5.53
C GLU A 290 -10.52 20.87 -6.24
N ASP A 291 -10.71 20.69 -7.56
CA ASP A 291 -9.83 19.86 -8.39
C ASP A 291 -8.46 20.53 -8.55
N THR A 292 -7.40 19.82 -8.25
CA THR A 292 -6.00 20.30 -8.35
C THR A 292 -5.65 20.80 -9.75
N PHE A 293 -6.20 20.21 -10.81
CA PHE A 293 -5.97 20.67 -12.18
C PHE A 293 -6.62 22.02 -12.48
N ALA A 294 -7.64 22.42 -11.73
CA ALA A 294 -8.24 23.75 -11.77
C ALA A 294 -7.59 24.71 -10.78
N LEU A 295 -7.30 24.21 -9.57
CA LEU A 295 -6.73 24.96 -8.45
C LEU A 295 -5.35 25.57 -8.81
N LEU A 296 -4.38 24.76 -9.27
CA LEU A 296 -3.03 25.24 -9.52
C LEU A 296 -2.95 26.36 -10.56
N PRO A 297 -3.63 26.28 -11.74
CA PRO A 297 -3.68 27.40 -12.68
C PRO A 297 -4.37 28.65 -12.13
N ARG A 298 -5.38 28.50 -11.28
CA ARG A 298 -6.06 29.61 -10.62
C ARG A 298 -5.11 30.35 -9.67
N LEU A 299 -4.44 29.61 -8.79
CA LEU A 299 -3.46 30.15 -7.84
C LEU A 299 -2.29 30.84 -8.55
N GLU A 300 -1.85 30.32 -9.70
CA GLU A 300 -0.81 30.96 -10.53
C GLU A 300 -1.25 32.34 -11.02
N LYS A 301 -2.52 32.51 -11.43
CA LYS A 301 -3.07 33.79 -11.87
C LYS A 301 -3.26 34.78 -10.71
N GLU A 302 -3.66 34.27 -9.55
CA GLU A 302 -3.94 35.09 -8.36
C GLU A 302 -2.67 35.52 -7.63
N GLY A 303 -1.54 34.83 -7.89
CA GLY A 303 -0.26 35.15 -7.27
C GLY A 303 -0.19 34.76 -5.78
N HIS A 304 -0.85 33.66 -5.39
CA HIS A 304 -0.84 33.20 -4.01
C HIS A 304 0.56 32.74 -3.56
N PRO A 305 1.02 33.16 -2.38
CA PRO A 305 2.37 32.89 -1.89
C PRO A 305 2.43 31.55 -1.12
N TYR A 306 2.56 30.44 -1.82
CA TYR A 306 2.95 29.17 -1.21
C TYR A 306 4.46 28.98 -1.41
N ASP A 307 5.14 28.57 -0.35
CA ASP A 307 6.56 28.24 -0.39
C ASP A 307 6.88 26.79 -0.11
N PHE A 308 5.84 25.98 0.15
CA PHE A 308 5.92 24.52 0.18
C PHE A 308 4.66 23.91 -0.47
N ILE A 309 4.84 23.08 -1.50
CA ILE A 309 3.73 22.39 -2.17
C ILE A 309 3.93 20.88 -2.08
N ILE A 310 2.83 20.17 -1.77
CA ILE A 310 2.77 18.71 -1.64
C ILE A 310 1.84 18.18 -2.73
N LEU A 311 2.33 17.19 -3.49
CA LEU A 311 1.62 16.50 -4.55
C LEU A 311 1.66 14.99 -4.30
N ASP A 312 0.59 14.44 -3.71
CA ASP A 312 0.39 12.99 -3.53
C ASP A 312 -0.87 12.52 -4.27
N PRO A 313 -0.87 12.59 -5.61
CA PRO A 313 -2.05 12.26 -6.40
C PRO A 313 -2.39 10.78 -6.36
N PRO A 314 -3.66 10.40 -6.62
CA PRO A 314 -4.03 9.02 -6.85
C PRO A 314 -3.26 8.44 -8.04
N ALA A 315 -3.23 7.11 -8.16
CA ALA A 315 -2.59 6.45 -9.29
C ALA A 315 -3.25 6.85 -10.62
N PHE A 316 -2.57 7.69 -11.42
CA PHE A 316 -3.07 8.14 -12.72
C PHE A 316 -3.09 7.02 -13.78
N THR A 317 -2.42 5.89 -13.51
CA THR A 317 -2.48 4.72 -14.39
C THR A 317 -2.52 3.43 -13.60
N LYS A 318 -3.37 2.50 -14.07
CA LYS A 318 -3.46 1.12 -13.59
C LYS A 318 -3.12 0.10 -14.71
N ALA A 319 -2.64 0.59 -15.87
CA ALA A 319 -2.34 -0.26 -17.02
C ALA A 319 -1.20 0.33 -17.87
N ARG A 320 -0.37 -0.54 -18.43
CA ARG A 320 0.76 -0.14 -19.30
C ARG A 320 0.34 0.76 -20.47
N ARG A 321 -0.82 0.52 -21.07
CA ARG A 321 -1.33 1.29 -22.23
C ARG A 321 -1.68 2.75 -21.90
N THR A 322 -1.87 3.12 -20.63
CA THR A 322 -2.26 4.48 -20.20
C THR A 322 -1.12 5.26 -19.55
N VAL A 323 0.11 4.72 -19.56
CA VAL A 323 1.28 5.33 -18.92
C VAL A 323 1.59 6.72 -19.49
N GLU A 324 1.58 6.88 -20.83
CA GLU A 324 1.89 8.18 -21.44
C GLU A 324 0.94 9.28 -21.00
N ASN A 325 -0.38 8.99 -20.95
CA ASN A 325 -1.37 9.95 -20.49
C ASN A 325 -1.18 10.27 -19.00
N ALA A 326 -0.88 9.25 -18.19
CA ALA A 326 -0.57 9.45 -16.78
C ALA A 326 0.65 10.36 -16.58
N MET A 327 1.72 10.12 -17.36
CA MET A 327 2.94 10.96 -17.29
C MET A 327 2.67 12.41 -17.71
N ARG A 328 1.72 12.68 -18.62
CA ARG A 328 1.26 14.05 -18.94
C ARG A 328 0.57 14.70 -17.75
N GLY A 329 -0.33 13.98 -17.07
CA GLY A 329 -0.99 14.47 -15.86
C GLY A 329 0.00 14.77 -14.73
N TYR A 330 0.94 13.84 -14.45
CA TYR A 330 2.02 14.09 -13.47
C TYR A 330 2.86 15.31 -13.86
N LYS A 331 3.20 15.45 -15.15
CA LYS A 331 3.98 16.60 -15.62
C LYS A 331 3.24 17.92 -15.40
N GLU A 332 1.95 17.97 -15.72
CA GLU A 332 1.14 19.20 -15.58
C GLU A 332 1.11 19.70 -14.14
N ILE A 333 0.76 18.83 -13.18
CA ILE A 333 0.68 19.27 -11.77
C ILE A 333 2.04 19.65 -11.20
N ASN A 334 3.12 18.90 -11.55
CA ASN A 334 4.46 19.22 -11.09
C ASN A 334 5.00 20.51 -11.72
N TYR A 335 4.75 20.72 -13.00
CA TYR A 335 5.09 21.98 -13.70
C TYR A 335 4.43 23.19 -13.05
N ARG A 336 3.11 23.11 -12.78
CA ARG A 336 2.36 24.19 -12.14
C ARG A 336 2.85 24.47 -10.72
N ALA A 337 3.07 23.42 -9.94
CA ALA A 337 3.63 23.57 -8.59
C ALA A 337 5.01 24.26 -8.61
N MET A 338 5.88 23.87 -9.52
CA MET A 338 7.22 24.48 -9.66
C MET A 338 7.16 25.94 -10.10
N LYS A 339 6.13 26.34 -10.87
CA LYS A 339 5.92 27.75 -11.25
C LYS A 339 5.41 28.60 -10.09
N LEU A 340 4.54 28.03 -9.24
CA LEU A 340 4.02 28.70 -8.06
C LEU A 340 5.10 28.90 -6.99
N LEU A 341 6.01 27.95 -6.86
CA LEU A 341 7.04 27.99 -5.82
C LEU A 341 8.08 29.11 -6.09
N PRO A 342 8.41 29.91 -5.05
CA PRO A 342 9.51 30.85 -5.14
C PRO A 342 10.85 30.10 -5.15
N ARG A 343 11.93 30.80 -5.50
CA ARG A 343 13.29 30.29 -5.28
C ARG A 343 13.51 30.09 -3.79
N GLY A 344 14.00 28.90 -3.41
CA GLY A 344 14.15 28.49 -2.01
C GLY A 344 12.97 27.70 -1.47
N GLY A 345 11.83 27.70 -2.16
CA GLY A 345 10.65 26.95 -1.77
C GLY A 345 10.82 25.42 -1.93
N TYR A 346 9.89 24.65 -1.38
CA TYR A 346 9.97 23.19 -1.31
C TYR A 346 8.86 22.50 -2.11
N LEU A 347 9.20 21.39 -2.72
CA LEU A 347 8.28 20.52 -3.43
C LEU A 347 8.39 19.08 -2.91
N ALA A 348 7.32 18.55 -2.33
CA ALA A 348 7.15 17.12 -2.08
C ALA A 348 6.26 16.56 -3.19
N THR A 349 6.70 15.52 -3.88
CA THR A 349 5.91 14.93 -4.97
C THR A 349 6.04 13.41 -4.96
N ALA A 350 4.89 12.73 -5.15
CA ALA A 350 4.80 11.28 -5.09
C ALA A 350 4.09 10.68 -6.30
N SER A 351 4.29 9.38 -6.49
CA SER A 351 3.51 8.55 -7.39
C SER A 351 3.40 7.13 -6.82
N CYS A 352 2.17 6.65 -6.62
CA CYS A 352 1.87 5.27 -6.26
C CYS A 352 1.55 4.38 -7.47
N SER A 353 1.68 4.88 -8.71
CA SER A 353 1.43 4.12 -9.93
C SER A 353 2.56 3.14 -10.21
N HIS A 354 2.29 1.83 -10.13
CA HIS A 354 3.29 0.79 -10.42
C HIS A 354 3.89 0.91 -11.84
N PHE A 355 3.07 1.21 -12.85
CA PHE A 355 3.52 1.36 -14.23
C PHE A 355 4.28 2.67 -14.52
N ALA A 356 4.17 3.67 -13.66
CA ALA A 356 5.02 4.86 -13.68
C ALA A 356 6.31 4.56 -12.92
N THR A 357 7.26 3.90 -13.58
CA THR A 357 8.54 3.53 -12.96
C THR A 357 9.28 4.77 -12.42
N GLU A 358 10.20 4.57 -11.49
CA GLU A 358 11.01 5.67 -10.93
C GLU A 358 11.77 6.42 -12.03
N GLU A 359 12.32 5.71 -12.99
CA GLU A 359 13.02 6.31 -14.14
C GLU A 359 12.11 7.22 -14.97
N LEU A 360 10.89 6.77 -15.26
CA LEU A 360 9.90 7.56 -16.00
C LEU A 360 9.48 8.79 -15.18
N PHE A 361 9.29 8.63 -13.87
CA PHE A 361 8.92 9.72 -12.99
C PHE A 361 10.03 10.76 -12.89
N ILE A 362 11.29 10.36 -12.72
CA ILE A 362 12.46 11.25 -12.75
C ILE A 362 12.58 11.98 -14.10
N LYS A 363 12.38 11.26 -15.21
CA LYS A 363 12.39 11.89 -16.55
C LYS A 363 11.30 12.95 -16.69
N MET A 364 10.12 12.69 -16.18
CA MET A 364 8.99 13.63 -16.14
C MET A 364 9.32 14.86 -15.28
N LEU A 365 9.85 14.68 -14.07
CA LEU A 365 10.23 15.77 -13.17
C LEU A 365 11.28 16.69 -13.80
N LYS A 366 12.30 16.12 -14.44
CA LYS A 366 13.32 16.91 -15.19
C LYS A 366 12.69 17.72 -16.31
N ALA A 367 11.74 17.14 -17.06
CA ALA A 367 11.03 17.84 -18.13
C ALA A 367 10.15 18.98 -17.57
N ALA A 368 9.39 18.73 -16.48
CA ALA A 368 8.57 19.74 -15.82
C ALA A 368 9.42 20.90 -15.29
N ALA A 369 10.56 20.63 -14.64
CA ALA A 369 11.47 21.64 -14.13
C ALA A 369 12.08 22.50 -15.24
N LYS A 370 12.49 21.87 -16.36
CA LYS A 370 12.97 22.59 -17.55
C LYS A 370 11.90 23.56 -18.09
N ASP A 371 10.67 23.11 -18.25
CA ASP A 371 9.58 23.92 -18.80
C ASP A 371 9.15 25.02 -17.83
N ALA A 372 9.27 24.80 -16.52
CA ALA A 372 9.03 25.81 -15.48
C ALA A 372 10.19 26.81 -15.30
N HIS A 373 11.31 26.62 -16.02
CA HIS A 373 12.56 27.39 -15.83
C HIS A 373 13.06 27.35 -14.38
N ARG A 374 13.00 26.17 -13.76
CA ARG A 374 13.45 25.91 -12.38
C ARG A 374 14.53 24.83 -12.36
N GLN A 375 15.33 24.85 -11.31
CA GLN A 375 16.22 23.74 -10.97
C GLN A 375 15.75 23.12 -9.66
N LEU A 376 15.96 21.81 -9.51
CA LEU A 376 15.55 21.06 -8.34
C LEU A 376 16.80 20.55 -7.60
N ARG A 377 16.93 20.96 -6.35
CA ARG A 377 17.92 20.38 -5.43
C ARG A 377 17.24 19.28 -4.63
N GLN A 378 17.63 18.03 -4.85
CA GLN A 378 17.08 16.90 -4.13
C GLN A 378 17.51 16.93 -2.67
N ILE A 379 16.53 16.81 -1.77
CA ILE A 379 16.73 16.69 -0.31
C ILE A 379 16.65 15.23 0.08
N GLU A 380 15.54 14.55 -0.30
CA GLU A 380 15.31 13.14 -0.02
C GLU A 380 14.66 12.43 -1.20
N VAL A 381 14.95 11.14 -1.31
CA VAL A 381 14.18 10.16 -2.10
C VAL A 381 13.75 9.07 -1.14
N LYS A 382 12.48 8.74 -1.14
CA LYS A 382 11.89 7.70 -0.29
C LYS A 382 10.93 6.84 -1.08
N GLN A 383 10.60 5.71 -0.51
CA GLN A 383 9.64 4.74 -0.98
C GLN A 383 8.54 4.59 0.07
N GLN A 384 7.76 3.54 -0.02
CA GLN A 384 6.78 3.15 1.00
C GLN A 384 7.44 2.88 2.35
N ALA A 385 6.67 3.05 3.42
CA ALA A 385 7.11 2.74 4.77
C ALA A 385 7.54 1.26 4.89
N PRO A 386 8.50 0.92 5.77
CA PRO A 386 9.11 -0.41 5.81
C PRO A 386 8.16 -1.53 6.24
N ASP A 387 6.99 -1.24 6.82
CA ASP A 387 5.91 -2.22 7.01
C ASP A 387 5.21 -2.66 5.71
N HIS A 388 5.54 -2.00 4.58
CA HIS A 388 5.22 -2.40 3.23
C HIS A 388 6.50 -2.90 2.51
N PRO A 389 7.06 -4.06 2.92
CA PRO A 389 8.39 -4.48 2.49
C PRO A 389 8.48 -4.67 0.97
N ILE A 390 9.63 -4.28 0.41
CA ILE A 390 9.96 -4.51 -1.00
C ILE A 390 10.70 -5.83 -1.10
N LEU A 391 10.10 -6.80 -1.78
CA LEU A 391 10.74 -8.07 -2.07
C LEU A 391 11.43 -8.01 -3.44
N TRP A 392 12.75 -8.12 -3.48
CA TRP A 392 13.55 -7.90 -4.71
C TRP A 392 13.19 -8.84 -5.86
N GLY A 393 12.75 -10.07 -5.56
CA GLY A 393 12.24 -11.00 -6.56
C GLY A 393 10.83 -10.68 -7.06
N VAL A 394 10.13 -9.70 -6.48
CA VAL A 394 8.74 -9.33 -6.79
C VAL A 394 8.67 -7.81 -7.01
N PRO A 395 8.98 -7.33 -8.21
CA PRO A 395 8.99 -5.89 -8.53
C PRO A 395 7.67 -5.18 -8.22
N GLU A 396 6.55 -5.92 -8.25
CA GLU A 396 5.21 -5.42 -7.94
C GLU A 396 5.09 -4.89 -6.50
N THR A 397 5.95 -5.31 -5.59
CA THR A 397 5.98 -4.81 -4.21
C THR A 397 6.61 -3.43 -4.09
N ASN A 398 7.35 -2.96 -5.10
CA ASN A 398 7.92 -1.61 -5.16
C ASN A 398 7.04 -0.69 -6.02
N TYR A 399 6.17 0.08 -5.39
CA TYR A 399 5.19 0.88 -6.13
C TYR A 399 5.21 2.37 -5.81
N LEU A 400 5.71 2.79 -4.63
CA LEU A 400 5.69 4.17 -4.19
C LEU A 400 7.02 4.87 -4.47
N LYS A 401 6.95 6.02 -5.10
CA LYS A 401 8.07 6.96 -5.32
C LYS A 401 7.72 8.26 -4.64
N PHE A 402 8.59 8.74 -3.77
CA PHE A 402 8.46 10.03 -3.10
C PHE A 402 9.74 10.82 -3.22
N PHE A 403 9.63 12.05 -3.66
CA PHE A 403 10.75 12.97 -3.81
C PHE A 403 10.48 14.26 -3.05
N LEU A 404 11.50 14.76 -2.37
CA LEU A 404 11.48 16.03 -1.67
C LEU A 404 12.60 16.91 -2.23
N PHE A 405 12.23 18.09 -2.74
CA PHE A 405 13.13 19.01 -3.40
C PHE A 405 13.06 20.40 -2.78
N GLN A 406 14.19 21.13 -2.91
CA GLN A 406 14.19 22.59 -2.88
C GLN A 406 14.25 23.12 -4.31
N VAL A 407 13.41 24.10 -4.62
CA VAL A 407 13.40 24.81 -5.92
C VAL A 407 14.46 25.92 -5.89
N ILE A 408 15.36 25.97 -6.90
CA ILE A 408 16.41 26.96 -6.99
C ILE A 408 16.45 27.66 -8.35
#